data_3ab63d9e0e98c0ba2b18213c61d59907
#
_entry.id   3ab63d9e0e98c0ba2b18213c61d59907
#
_cell.length_a   1.000
_cell.length_b   1.000
_cell.length_c   1.000
_cell.angle_alpha   90.00
_cell.angle_beta   90.00
_cell.angle_gamma   90.00
#
_symmetry.space_group_name_H-M   'P 1'
#
loop_
_entity.id
_entity.type
_entity.pdbx_description
1 polymer ?
#
loop_
_entity_poly.entity_id
_entity_poly.type
_entity_poly.pdbx_seq_one_letter_code
_entity_poly.pdbx_strand_id
1 'polypeptide(L)'
;MKELKNRDIPYKIYLSEDEMPRYWYNVRADMKNKPAPLLNPGTLKPMTAEEMGHVFCAELVKQEMDDHTPYIPIPEDVRNFYKMYRPSPLVRAYCLEDKLGTPAHIYYKFEGNNTSGSHKLNSAIAQAYYAKEQGLTGVTTETGAGQWGTALSMACAYLGLDCHVFMVKCSYEQKPFRREVMRTYGATVTPSPSMTTEVGKKILTEFPGTTGSLGCAISEAVEVATTHEGYRYVLGSVLNQVLLHQSIIGLETKTALDKYGIKPDIIIGWA
;
A
#
# COMPACT_ATOMS: atom_id res chain seq x y z
N MET A 1 3.29 -7.22 43.18
CA MET A 1 3.93 -6.82 41.92
C MET A 1 4.87 -7.94 41.51
N LYS A 2 4.69 -8.57 40.33
CA LYS A 2 5.70 -9.49 39.80
C LYS A 2 6.97 -8.66 39.58
N GLU A 3 8.10 -9.13 40.10
CA GLU A 3 9.41 -8.53 39.81
C GLU A 3 9.53 -8.32 38.31
N LEU A 4 9.81 -7.08 37.92
CA LEU A 4 10.12 -6.75 36.50
C LEU A 4 11.44 -7.48 36.20
N LYS A 5 11.36 -8.63 35.53
CA LYS A 5 12.53 -9.33 35.01
C LYS A 5 13.41 -8.33 34.25
N ASN A 6 14.72 -8.39 34.51
CA ASN A 6 15.67 -7.59 33.71
C ASN A 6 15.45 -7.93 32.22
N ARG A 7 15.09 -6.93 31.46
CA ARG A 7 14.72 -7.09 30.04
C ARG A 7 15.79 -6.42 29.19
N ASP A 8 16.74 -7.22 28.73
CA ASP A 8 17.93 -6.76 27.99
C ASP A 8 17.59 -6.06 26.65
N ILE A 9 16.42 -6.36 26.10
CA ILE A 9 15.91 -5.72 24.88
C ILE A 9 14.83 -4.69 25.24
N PRO A 10 14.89 -3.45 24.72
CA PRO A 10 13.85 -2.45 24.98
C PRO A 10 12.50 -2.88 24.38
N TYR A 11 11.39 -2.36 24.96
CA TYR A 11 10.04 -2.60 24.40
C TYR A 11 9.93 -2.19 22.93
N LYS A 12 10.61 -1.11 22.56
CA LYS A 12 10.60 -0.57 21.20
C LYS A 12 12.04 -0.37 20.74
N ILE A 13 12.40 -1.01 19.66
CA ILE A 13 13.65 -0.79 18.96
C ILE A 13 13.37 0.25 17.88
N TYR A 14 14.03 1.39 18.00
CA TYR A 14 14.00 2.46 17.00
C TYR A 14 15.30 2.50 16.21
N LEU A 15 15.17 2.78 14.94
CA LEU A 15 16.29 3.20 14.08
C LEU A 15 16.34 4.72 14.02
N SER A 16 17.51 5.27 13.72
CA SER A 16 17.64 6.69 13.36
C SER A 16 17.22 6.93 11.91
N GLU A 17 17.05 8.19 11.52
CA GLU A 17 16.75 8.55 10.13
C GLU A 17 17.86 8.11 9.17
N ASP A 18 19.12 8.10 9.63
CA ASP A 18 20.27 7.66 8.83
C ASP A 18 20.29 6.15 8.58
N GLU A 19 19.66 5.38 9.46
CA GLU A 19 19.49 3.93 9.34
C GLU A 19 18.29 3.56 8.45
N MET A 20 17.50 4.53 7.98
CA MET A 20 16.39 4.28 7.08
C MET A 20 16.88 3.82 5.71
N PRO A 21 16.25 2.79 5.09
CA PRO A 21 16.65 2.29 3.78
C PRO A 21 16.68 3.38 2.70
N ARG A 22 17.69 3.31 1.84
CA ARG A 22 17.85 4.18 0.66
C ARG A 22 17.33 3.54 -0.62
N TYR A 23 17.04 2.24 -0.57
CA TYR A 23 16.58 1.42 -1.68
C TYR A 23 15.40 0.58 -1.24
N TRP A 24 14.49 0.32 -2.14
CA TRP A 24 13.55 -0.79 -2.02
C TRP A 24 14.22 -2.07 -2.49
N TYR A 25 13.78 -3.19 -1.94
CA TYR A 25 14.26 -4.52 -2.33
C TYR A 25 13.25 -5.21 -3.23
N ASN A 26 13.65 -5.50 -4.46
CA ASN A 26 12.87 -6.26 -5.42
C ASN A 26 13.17 -7.76 -5.25
N VAL A 27 12.36 -8.44 -4.46
CA VAL A 27 12.51 -9.87 -4.19
C VAL A 27 12.50 -10.73 -5.46
N ARG A 28 11.83 -10.26 -6.53
CA ARG A 28 11.75 -10.99 -7.81
C ARG A 28 13.11 -11.20 -8.46
N ALA A 29 14.05 -10.28 -8.28
CA ALA A 29 15.39 -10.40 -8.83
C ALA A 29 16.11 -11.67 -8.31
N ASP A 30 15.85 -12.03 -7.05
CA ASP A 30 16.47 -13.17 -6.38
C ASP A 30 15.57 -14.43 -6.31
N MET A 31 14.32 -14.34 -6.82
CA MET A 31 13.42 -15.50 -6.82
C MET A 31 13.88 -16.55 -7.84
N LYS A 32 14.00 -17.80 -7.38
CA LYS A 32 14.26 -18.96 -8.25
C LYS A 32 13.11 -19.21 -9.22
N ASN A 33 11.87 -19.13 -8.72
CA ASN A 33 10.65 -19.26 -9.50
C ASN A 33 9.94 -17.92 -9.52
N LYS A 34 10.03 -17.21 -10.63
CA LYS A 34 9.40 -15.90 -10.80
C LYS A 34 7.89 -16.05 -10.97
N PRO A 35 7.07 -15.10 -10.47
CA PRO A 35 5.63 -15.12 -10.68
C PRO A 35 5.30 -14.97 -12.17
N ALA A 36 4.15 -15.52 -12.57
CA ALA A 36 3.64 -15.34 -13.92
C ALA A 36 3.36 -13.86 -14.21
N PRO A 37 3.50 -13.41 -15.47
CA PRO A 37 3.17 -12.04 -15.86
C PRO A 37 1.66 -11.79 -15.76
N LEU A 38 1.30 -10.52 -15.63
CA LEU A 38 -0.10 -10.09 -15.76
C LEU A 38 -0.64 -10.44 -17.14
N LEU A 39 -1.88 -10.94 -17.19
CA LEU A 39 -2.54 -11.29 -18.44
C LEU A 39 -3.54 -10.21 -18.84
N ASN A 40 -3.57 -9.89 -20.13
CA ASN A 40 -4.62 -9.08 -20.71
C ASN A 40 -5.95 -9.87 -20.64
N PRO A 41 -7.01 -9.33 -20.02
CA PRO A 41 -8.26 -10.05 -19.79
C PRO A 41 -9.00 -10.42 -21.10
N GLY A 42 -8.79 -9.67 -22.18
CA GLY A 42 -9.41 -9.95 -23.46
C GLY A 42 -8.70 -11.00 -24.31
N THR A 43 -7.35 -11.05 -24.23
CA THR A 43 -6.54 -11.94 -25.07
C THR A 43 -5.96 -13.12 -24.31
N LEU A 44 -5.97 -13.09 -22.97
CA LEU A 44 -5.33 -14.04 -22.06
C LEU A 44 -3.82 -14.23 -22.32
N LYS A 45 -3.19 -13.27 -22.99
CA LYS A 45 -1.74 -13.22 -23.21
C LYS A 45 -1.07 -12.28 -22.20
N PRO A 46 0.25 -12.44 -21.95
CA PRO A 46 0.99 -11.48 -21.12
C PRO A 46 0.79 -10.05 -21.61
N MET A 47 0.46 -9.15 -20.70
CA MET A 47 0.31 -7.71 -21.00
C MET A 47 1.66 -7.10 -21.38
N THR A 48 1.64 -6.25 -22.39
CA THR A 48 2.79 -5.41 -22.76
C THR A 48 2.90 -4.18 -21.87
N ALA A 49 4.07 -3.53 -21.86
CA ALA A 49 4.26 -2.26 -21.16
C ALA A 49 3.32 -1.16 -21.65
N GLU A 50 3.05 -1.15 -22.96
CA GLU A 50 2.13 -0.20 -23.60
C GLU A 50 0.69 -0.39 -23.08
N GLU A 51 0.18 -1.63 -23.10
CA GLU A 51 -1.15 -1.97 -22.57
C GLU A 51 -1.30 -1.58 -21.10
N MET A 52 -0.28 -1.88 -20.25
CA MET A 52 -0.28 -1.46 -18.85
C MET A 52 -0.20 0.05 -18.68
N GLY A 53 0.53 0.76 -19.55
CA GLY A 53 0.69 2.22 -19.53
C GLY A 53 -0.59 2.99 -19.76
N HIS A 54 -1.61 2.39 -20.39
CA HIS A 54 -2.95 2.99 -20.48
C HIS A 54 -3.67 3.06 -19.13
N VAL A 55 -3.31 2.19 -18.18
CA VAL A 55 -3.95 2.08 -16.87
C VAL A 55 -3.06 2.65 -15.76
N PHE A 56 -1.77 2.34 -15.76
CA PHE A 56 -0.82 2.69 -14.71
C PHE A 56 0.19 3.75 -15.14
N CYS A 57 0.82 4.42 -14.19
CA CYS A 57 1.94 5.32 -14.45
C CYS A 57 3.12 4.57 -15.06
N ALA A 58 3.85 5.21 -15.95
CA ALA A 58 4.95 4.59 -16.70
C ALA A 58 6.05 3.99 -15.81
N GLU A 59 6.47 4.70 -14.75
CA GLU A 59 7.48 4.17 -13.83
C GLU A 59 6.96 2.98 -13.02
N LEU A 60 5.67 2.97 -12.65
CA LEU A 60 5.05 1.82 -11.97
C LEU A 60 4.98 0.59 -12.88
N VAL A 61 4.74 0.79 -14.18
CA VAL A 61 4.80 -0.29 -15.20
C VAL A 61 6.21 -0.84 -15.29
N LYS A 62 7.23 0.02 -15.34
CA LYS A 62 8.64 -0.39 -15.36
C LYS A 62 8.99 -1.21 -14.12
N GLN A 63 8.60 -0.76 -12.94
CA GLN A 63 8.84 -1.48 -11.68
C GLN A 63 8.07 -2.81 -11.62
N GLU A 64 6.84 -2.85 -12.16
CA GLU A 64 6.04 -4.07 -12.23
C GLU A 64 6.69 -5.12 -13.13
N MET A 65 7.35 -4.71 -14.20
CA MET A 65 7.98 -5.62 -15.16
C MET A 65 9.44 -5.97 -14.81
N ASP A 66 10.10 -5.18 -13.95
CA ASP A 66 11.49 -5.42 -13.55
C ASP A 66 11.59 -6.63 -12.62
N ASP A 67 12.19 -7.70 -13.10
CA ASP A 67 12.47 -8.91 -12.34
C ASP A 67 13.99 -9.22 -12.25
N HIS A 68 14.83 -8.22 -12.51
CA HIS A 68 16.28 -8.36 -12.59
C HIS A 68 17.04 -7.44 -11.62
N THR A 69 16.54 -6.23 -11.35
CA THR A 69 17.19 -5.24 -10.50
C THR A 69 16.84 -5.48 -9.04
N PRO A 70 17.78 -5.95 -8.18
CA PRO A 70 17.45 -6.31 -6.80
C PRO A 70 17.21 -5.10 -5.89
N TYR A 71 17.86 -3.97 -6.13
CA TYR A 71 17.73 -2.76 -5.31
C TYR A 71 17.37 -1.56 -6.19
N ILE A 72 16.19 -1.00 -5.95
CA ILE A 72 15.68 0.16 -6.67
C ILE A 72 15.77 1.40 -5.76
N PRO A 73 16.45 2.48 -6.19
CA PRO A 73 16.60 3.67 -5.36
C PRO A 73 15.24 4.26 -4.96
N ILE A 74 15.09 4.62 -3.69
CA ILE A 74 13.92 5.38 -3.23
C ILE A 74 14.17 6.85 -3.57
N PRO A 75 13.28 7.52 -4.34
CA PRO A 75 13.41 8.95 -4.61
C PRO A 75 13.55 9.78 -3.34
N GLU A 76 14.32 10.86 -3.39
CA GLU A 76 14.58 11.67 -2.20
C GLU A 76 13.32 12.27 -1.62
N ASP A 77 12.39 12.73 -2.46
CA ASP A 77 11.11 13.29 -2.01
C ASP A 77 10.25 12.23 -1.31
N VAL A 78 10.24 11.00 -1.81
CA VAL A 78 9.56 9.88 -1.14
C VAL A 78 10.22 9.57 0.20
N ARG A 79 11.56 9.59 0.28
CA ARG A 79 12.29 9.40 1.53
C ARG A 79 12.02 10.53 2.53
N ASN A 80 11.94 11.77 2.07
CA ASN A 80 11.62 12.93 2.91
C ASN A 80 10.19 12.81 3.47
N PHE A 81 9.24 12.31 2.67
CA PHE A 81 7.92 12.00 3.18
C PHE A 81 7.96 10.86 4.21
N TYR A 82 8.73 9.80 3.94
CA TYR A 82 8.89 8.69 4.87
C TYR A 82 9.41 9.15 6.24
N LYS A 83 10.33 10.09 6.33
CA LYS A 83 10.87 10.63 7.60
C LYS A 83 9.79 11.20 8.53
N MET A 84 8.62 11.58 8.02
CA MET A 84 7.53 12.07 8.87
C MET A 84 6.94 10.99 9.80
N TYR A 85 7.12 9.70 9.47
CA TYR A 85 6.56 8.59 10.27
C TYR A 85 7.45 7.34 10.33
N ARG A 86 8.53 7.32 9.61
CA ARG A 86 9.52 6.25 9.59
C ARG A 86 10.86 6.74 10.13
N PRO A 87 11.74 5.83 10.61
CA PRO A 87 11.55 4.37 10.73
C PRO A 87 10.44 3.99 11.73
N SER A 88 9.61 3.01 11.38
CA SER A 88 8.59 2.52 12.30
C SER A 88 9.21 1.57 13.34
N PRO A 89 8.68 1.50 14.57
CA PRO A 89 9.30 0.71 15.62
C PRO A 89 9.13 -0.80 15.42
N LEU A 90 10.18 -1.56 15.77
CA LEU A 90 10.08 -2.98 16.05
C LEU A 90 9.80 -3.17 17.54
N VAL A 91 8.67 -3.76 17.89
CA VAL A 91 8.18 -3.85 19.27
C VAL A 91 8.33 -5.27 19.79
N ARG A 92 8.91 -5.41 20.99
CA ARG A 92 8.91 -6.67 21.73
C ARG A 92 7.61 -6.82 22.51
N ALA A 93 6.88 -7.89 22.28
CA ALA A 93 5.56 -8.14 22.89
C ALA A 93 5.65 -8.83 24.24
N TYR A 94 6.39 -8.27 25.18
CA TYR A 94 6.62 -8.86 26.53
C TYR A 94 5.32 -9.23 27.26
N CYS A 95 4.30 -8.36 27.20
CA CYS A 95 3.02 -8.65 27.85
C CYS A 95 2.30 -9.87 27.26
N LEU A 96 2.45 -10.09 25.95
CA LEU A 96 1.89 -11.26 25.27
C LEU A 96 2.67 -12.52 25.64
N GLU A 97 4.01 -12.45 25.68
CA GLU A 97 4.86 -13.54 26.11
C GLU A 97 4.52 -13.99 27.55
N ASP A 98 4.40 -13.01 28.46
CA ASP A 98 4.03 -13.27 29.87
C ASP A 98 2.63 -13.88 29.99
N LYS A 99 1.66 -13.39 29.18
CA LYS A 99 0.27 -13.89 29.20
C LYS A 99 0.17 -15.32 28.67
N LEU A 100 0.96 -15.65 27.64
CA LEU A 100 0.99 -16.99 27.05
C LEU A 100 1.85 -17.97 27.85
N GLY A 101 2.68 -17.50 28.79
CA GLY A 101 3.64 -18.33 29.51
C GLY A 101 4.66 -19.01 28.59
N THR A 102 4.98 -18.39 27.46
CA THR A 102 5.86 -18.96 26.44
C THR A 102 7.31 -18.54 26.64
N PRO A 103 8.30 -19.40 26.34
CA PRO A 103 9.70 -19.01 26.23
C PRO A 103 10.02 -18.25 24.94
N ALA A 104 9.11 -18.24 23.97
CA ALA A 104 9.31 -17.58 22.69
C ALA A 104 9.45 -16.07 22.86
N HIS A 105 10.36 -15.47 22.09
CA HIS A 105 10.54 -14.04 21.98
C HIS A 105 9.70 -13.50 20.83
N ILE A 106 8.64 -12.76 21.15
CA ILE A 106 7.64 -12.29 20.16
C ILE A 106 7.90 -10.83 19.81
N TYR A 107 8.09 -10.55 18.54
CA TYR A 107 8.27 -9.21 18.00
C TYR A 107 7.18 -8.89 16.97
N TYR A 108 6.83 -7.62 16.85
CA TYR A 108 6.01 -7.16 15.73
C TYR A 108 6.50 -5.80 15.21
N LYS A 109 6.53 -5.64 13.90
CA LYS A 109 6.80 -4.37 13.24
C LYS A 109 5.52 -3.55 13.23
N PHE A 110 5.54 -2.38 13.87
CA PHE A 110 4.32 -1.58 14.06
C PHE A 110 4.17 -0.53 12.96
N GLU A 111 3.35 -0.83 11.96
CA GLU A 111 3.06 0.03 10.83
C GLU A 111 1.83 0.95 11.01
N GLY A 112 1.21 0.94 12.17
CA GLY A 112 0.07 1.80 12.50
C GLY A 112 0.43 3.17 13.10
N ASN A 113 1.70 3.54 13.13
CA ASN A 113 2.22 4.76 13.76
C ASN A 113 2.19 6.01 12.84
N ASN A 114 1.39 5.99 11.79
CA ASN A 114 1.19 7.11 10.89
C ASN A 114 -0.29 7.52 10.83
N THR A 115 -0.57 8.71 10.31
CA THR A 115 -1.92 9.28 10.24
C THR A 115 -2.91 8.48 9.40
N SER A 116 -2.44 7.67 8.45
CA SER A 116 -3.33 6.76 7.71
C SER A 116 -3.68 5.50 8.52
N GLY A 117 -2.94 5.21 9.59
CA GLY A 117 -3.14 4.08 10.48
C GLY A 117 -2.76 2.73 9.89
N SER A 118 -1.97 2.68 8.81
CA SER A 118 -1.59 1.42 8.17
C SER A 118 -0.31 1.51 7.33
N HIS A 119 0.28 0.33 7.03
CA HIS A 119 1.42 0.17 6.11
C HIS A 119 1.16 0.67 4.68
N LYS A 120 -0.10 0.85 4.29
CA LYS A 120 -0.47 1.18 2.91
C LYS A 120 0.08 2.53 2.46
N LEU A 121 0.36 3.45 3.40
CA LEU A 121 0.97 4.74 3.10
C LEU A 121 2.35 4.61 2.44
N ASN A 122 3.11 3.55 2.73
CA ASN A 122 4.41 3.31 2.12
C ASN A 122 4.35 3.21 0.59
N SER A 123 3.33 2.54 0.06
CA SER A 123 3.14 2.43 -1.38
C SER A 123 2.33 3.60 -1.94
N ALA A 124 1.38 4.14 -1.17
CA ALA A 124 0.54 5.25 -1.63
C ALA A 124 1.38 6.47 -2.00
N ILE A 125 2.35 6.85 -1.17
CA ILE A 125 3.22 8.00 -1.47
C ILE A 125 4.11 7.75 -2.69
N ALA A 126 4.64 6.53 -2.85
CA ALA A 126 5.47 6.19 -4.00
C ALA A 126 4.66 6.26 -5.31
N GLN A 127 3.46 5.68 -5.33
CA GLN A 127 2.59 5.70 -6.51
C GLN A 127 2.12 7.13 -6.85
N ALA A 128 1.73 7.93 -5.84
CA ALA A 128 1.34 9.32 -6.05
C ALA A 128 2.54 10.18 -6.52
N TYR A 129 3.74 9.95 -5.99
CA TYR A 129 4.95 10.61 -6.44
C TYR A 129 5.21 10.36 -7.93
N TYR A 130 5.17 9.11 -8.38
CA TYR A 130 5.38 8.80 -9.80
C TYR A 130 4.27 9.32 -10.71
N ALA A 131 3.04 9.40 -10.21
CA ALA A 131 1.96 10.08 -10.92
C ALA A 131 2.26 11.57 -11.12
N LYS A 132 2.75 12.23 -10.08
CA LYS A 132 3.15 13.65 -10.13
C LYS A 132 4.32 13.88 -11.07
N GLU A 133 5.37 13.05 -11.00
CA GLU A 133 6.55 13.13 -11.87
C GLU A 133 6.19 12.93 -13.34
N GLN A 134 5.19 12.11 -13.64
CA GLN A 134 4.67 11.92 -15.00
C GLN A 134 3.85 13.13 -15.50
N GLY A 135 3.57 14.11 -14.65
CA GLY A 135 2.76 15.29 -14.98
C GLY A 135 1.25 15.00 -14.96
N LEU A 136 0.81 13.95 -14.28
CA LEU A 136 -0.62 13.68 -14.13
C LEU A 136 -1.28 14.70 -13.21
N THR A 137 -2.56 14.96 -13.45
CA THR A 137 -3.38 15.86 -12.62
C THR A 137 -4.03 15.14 -11.45
N GLY A 138 -4.26 13.82 -11.59
CA GLY A 138 -4.90 13.05 -10.55
C GLY A 138 -4.75 11.54 -10.70
N VAL A 139 -5.23 10.84 -9.70
CA VAL A 139 -5.28 9.38 -9.67
C VAL A 139 -6.65 8.89 -9.24
N THR A 140 -7.00 7.69 -9.70
CA THR A 140 -8.22 7.00 -9.31
C THR A 140 -7.88 5.65 -8.70
N THR A 141 -8.72 5.20 -7.77
CA THR A 141 -8.52 3.93 -7.08
C THR A 141 -9.80 3.36 -6.52
N GLU A 142 -9.76 2.09 -6.17
CA GLU A 142 -10.76 1.44 -5.33
C GLU A 142 -10.35 1.45 -3.86
N THR A 143 -11.32 1.22 -2.98
CA THR A 143 -11.04 0.85 -1.60
C THR A 143 -12.18 -0.01 -1.03
N GLY A 144 -11.84 -1.06 -0.30
CA GLY A 144 -12.82 -1.87 0.44
C GLY A 144 -13.27 -1.15 1.71
N ALA A 145 -12.54 -1.39 2.81
CA ALA A 145 -12.85 -0.81 4.13
C ALA A 145 -12.36 0.65 4.33
N GLY A 146 -11.71 1.24 3.33
CA GLY A 146 -11.25 2.63 3.33
C GLY A 146 -9.80 2.86 3.77
N GLN A 147 -9.04 1.85 4.16
CA GLN A 147 -7.65 2.05 4.58
C GLN A 147 -6.73 2.49 3.43
N TRP A 148 -6.85 1.85 2.26
CA TRP A 148 -6.08 2.23 1.08
C TRP A 148 -6.48 3.62 0.60
N GLY A 149 -7.79 3.88 0.45
CA GLY A 149 -8.28 5.19 0.07
C GLY A 149 -7.79 6.31 1.00
N THR A 150 -7.77 6.07 2.32
CA THR A 150 -7.22 7.03 3.30
C THR A 150 -5.74 7.31 3.07
N ALA A 151 -4.93 6.26 2.87
CA ALA A 151 -3.50 6.41 2.63
C ALA A 151 -3.21 7.17 1.33
N LEU A 152 -3.93 6.85 0.26
CA LEU A 152 -3.77 7.51 -1.03
C LEU A 152 -4.25 8.97 -0.98
N SER A 153 -5.40 9.24 -0.35
CA SER A 153 -5.90 10.61 -0.19
C SER A 153 -4.90 11.50 0.51
N MET A 154 -4.25 10.99 1.58
CA MET A 154 -3.18 11.71 2.27
C MET A 154 -1.97 11.97 1.36
N ALA A 155 -1.53 10.97 0.60
CA ALA A 155 -0.41 11.12 -0.32
C ALA A 155 -0.70 12.13 -1.43
N CYS A 156 -1.91 12.09 -2.00
CA CYS A 156 -2.36 13.03 -3.02
C CYS A 156 -2.46 14.47 -2.50
N ALA A 157 -3.00 14.66 -1.30
CA ALA A 157 -3.05 15.97 -0.65
C ALA A 157 -1.65 16.56 -0.46
N TYR A 158 -0.67 15.75 -0.05
CA TYR A 158 0.72 16.19 0.11
C TYR A 158 1.36 16.59 -1.22
N LEU A 159 1.07 15.87 -2.30
CA LEU A 159 1.67 16.09 -3.62
C LEU A 159 0.86 17.03 -4.53
N GLY A 160 -0.32 17.48 -4.10
CA GLY A 160 -1.18 18.35 -4.88
C GLY A 160 -1.79 17.65 -6.10
N LEU A 161 -2.22 16.39 -5.93
CA LEU A 161 -2.92 15.60 -6.94
C LEU A 161 -4.40 15.45 -6.57
N ASP A 162 -5.26 15.43 -7.57
CA ASP A 162 -6.64 15.00 -7.40
C ASP A 162 -6.68 13.51 -7.07
N CYS A 163 -7.62 13.12 -6.19
CA CYS A 163 -7.81 11.73 -5.78
C CYS A 163 -9.27 11.35 -5.87
N HIS A 164 -9.59 10.38 -6.74
CA HIS A 164 -10.95 9.83 -6.84
C HIS A 164 -10.97 8.39 -6.35
N VAL A 165 -11.71 8.16 -5.27
CA VAL A 165 -11.79 6.87 -4.58
C VAL A 165 -13.16 6.25 -4.76
N PHE A 166 -13.24 5.08 -5.38
CA PHE A 166 -14.43 4.23 -5.42
C PHE A 166 -14.43 3.31 -4.20
N MET A 167 -15.34 3.56 -3.27
CA MET A 167 -15.44 2.78 -2.04
C MET A 167 -16.58 1.77 -2.12
N VAL A 168 -16.32 0.51 -1.78
CA VAL A 168 -17.36 -0.53 -1.75
C VAL A 168 -18.58 -0.04 -0.95
N LYS A 169 -19.77 -0.07 -1.55
CA LYS A 169 -21.01 0.56 -1.03
C LYS A 169 -21.33 0.16 0.41
N CYS A 170 -21.30 -1.12 0.74
CA CYS A 170 -21.57 -1.56 2.11
C CYS A 170 -20.58 -0.96 3.13
N SER A 171 -19.31 -0.84 2.78
CA SER A 171 -18.31 -0.22 3.64
C SER A 171 -18.47 1.31 3.71
N TYR A 172 -18.85 1.94 2.61
CA TYR A 172 -19.13 3.37 2.55
C TYR A 172 -20.25 3.76 3.53
N GLU A 173 -21.29 2.92 3.65
CA GLU A 173 -22.41 3.12 4.56
C GLU A 173 -22.05 2.77 6.01
N GLN A 174 -21.36 1.65 6.24
CA GLN A 174 -21.04 1.14 7.58
C GLN A 174 -19.86 1.87 8.25
N LYS A 175 -18.99 2.52 7.47
CA LYS A 175 -17.78 3.19 7.97
C LYS A 175 -17.73 4.67 7.58
N PRO A 176 -18.70 5.48 8.02
CA PRO A 176 -18.81 6.87 7.59
C PRO A 176 -17.55 7.70 7.89
N PHE A 177 -16.90 7.47 9.03
CA PHE A 177 -15.69 8.21 9.40
C PHE A 177 -14.52 8.02 8.42
N ARG A 178 -14.41 6.87 7.77
CA ARG A 178 -13.36 6.64 6.78
C ARG A 178 -13.52 7.55 5.56
N ARG A 179 -14.73 7.68 5.05
CA ARG A 179 -15.00 8.58 3.92
C ARG A 179 -14.77 10.05 4.30
N GLU A 180 -15.12 10.45 5.53
CA GLU A 180 -14.90 11.82 5.97
C GLU A 180 -13.40 12.14 6.12
N VAL A 181 -12.60 11.19 6.60
CA VAL A 181 -11.13 11.35 6.62
C VAL A 181 -10.58 11.53 5.20
N MET A 182 -11.00 10.71 4.23
CA MET A 182 -10.58 10.86 2.84
C MET A 182 -10.97 12.23 2.27
N ARG A 183 -12.19 12.69 2.53
CA ARG A 183 -12.69 14.02 2.13
C ARG A 183 -11.91 15.15 2.79
N THR A 184 -11.51 15.00 4.05
CA THR A 184 -10.67 15.99 4.76
C THR A 184 -9.32 16.17 4.06
N TYR A 185 -8.80 15.12 3.42
CA TYR A 185 -7.62 15.20 2.55
C TYR A 185 -7.93 15.66 1.11
N GLY A 186 -9.16 16.07 0.82
CA GLY A 186 -9.56 16.60 -0.49
C GLY A 186 -9.98 15.54 -1.51
N ALA A 187 -10.05 14.26 -1.15
CA ALA A 187 -10.44 13.22 -2.07
C ALA A 187 -11.96 13.22 -2.37
N THR A 188 -12.31 12.95 -3.62
CA THR A 188 -13.66 12.59 -4.01
C THR A 188 -13.90 11.11 -3.68
N VAL A 189 -14.94 10.80 -2.89
CA VAL A 189 -15.26 9.43 -2.48
C VAL A 189 -16.64 9.06 -2.97
N THR A 190 -16.70 8.08 -3.87
CA THR A 190 -17.92 7.60 -4.52
C THR A 190 -18.26 6.18 -4.04
N PRO A 191 -19.50 5.89 -3.58
CA PRO A 191 -19.91 4.52 -3.28
C PRO A 191 -19.99 3.70 -4.58
N SER A 192 -19.41 2.51 -4.59
CA SER A 192 -19.38 1.62 -5.76
C SER A 192 -20.21 0.36 -5.53
N PRO A 193 -21.05 -0.06 -6.53
CA PRO A 193 -21.20 0.54 -7.85
C PRO A 193 -22.01 1.85 -7.81
N SER A 194 -21.70 2.75 -8.76
CA SER A 194 -22.26 4.10 -8.82
C SER A 194 -22.98 4.37 -10.17
N MET A 195 -23.71 5.48 -10.21
CA MET A 195 -24.31 5.99 -11.46
C MET A 195 -23.37 6.95 -12.22
N THR A 196 -22.12 7.13 -11.76
CA THR A 196 -21.18 8.08 -12.36
C THR A 196 -20.34 7.47 -13.49
N THR A 197 -20.29 6.14 -13.58
CA THR A 197 -19.55 5.39 -14.59
C THR A 197 -20.49 4.49 -15.41
N GLU A 198 -20.10 4.13 -16.62
CA GLU A 198 -20.89 3.22 -17.45
C GLU A 198 -20.89 1.79 -16.87
N VAL A 199 -19.74 1.35 -16.36
CA VAL A 199 -19.61 0.06 -15.66
C VAL A 199 -20.53 0.02 -14.44
N GLY A 200 -20.53 1.06 -13.62
CA GLY A 200 -21.39 1.15 -12.44
C GLY A 200 -22.89 1.12 -12.79
N LYS A 201 -23.31 1.87 -13.81
CA LYS A 201 -24.69 1.84 -14.32
C LYS A 201 -25.11 0.45 -14.78
N LYS A 202 -24.23 -0.24 -15.56
CA LYS A 202 -24.49 -1.60 -16.02
C LYS A 202 -24.67 -2.56 -14.86
N ILE A 203 -23.78 -2.52 -13.87
CA ILE A 203 -23.85 -3.38 -12.67
C ILE A 203 -25.15 -3.12 -11.90
N LEU A 204 -25.53 -1.85 -11.68
CA LEU A 204 -26.75 -1.48 -10.97
C LEU A 204 -28.02 -1.88 -11.74
N THR A 205 -27.99 -1.88 -13.06
CA THR A 205 -29.10 -2.33 -13.90
C THR A 205 -29.26 -3.85 -13.80
N GLU A 206 -28.17 -4.58 -13.82
CA GLU A 206 -28.17 -6.06 -13.77
C GLU A 206 -28.43 -6.56 -12.33
N PHE A 207 -27.91 -5.86 -11.32
CA PHE A 207 -28.00 -6.21 -9.90
C PHE A 207 -28.45 -5.00 -9.05
N PRO A 208 -29.73 -4.58 -9.13
CA PRO A 208 -30.20 -3.35 -8.46
C PRO A 208 -30.03 -3.32 -6.93
N GLY A 209 -30.03 -4.50 -6.30
CA GLY A 209 -29.89 -4.66 -4.83
C GLY A 209 -28.46 -4.90 -4.34
N THR A 210 -27.46 -4.80 -5.21
CA THR A 210 -26.07 -5.12 -4.84
C THR A 210 -25.51 -4.16 -3.79
N THR A 211 -24.79 -4.71 -2.82
CA THR A 211 -24.01 -3.96 -1.82
C THR A 211 -22.60 -3.59 -2.30
N GLY A 212 -22.28 -3.93 -3.56
CA GLY A 212 -20.99 -3.73 -4.17
C GLY A 212 -19.95 -4.79 -3.79
N SER A 213 -18.86 -4.78 -4.53
CA SER A 213 -17.68 -5.61 -4.28
C SER A 213 -16.42 -4.82 -4.62
N LEU A 214 -15.26 -5.35 -4.22
CA LEU A 214 -13.99 -4.73 -4.59
C LEU A 214 -13.79 -4.74 -6.11
N GLY A 215 -14.23 -5.81 -6.79
CA GLY A 215 -14.21 -5.91 -8.26
C GLY A 215 -15.04 -4.82 -8.94
N CYS A 216 -16.23 -4.50 -8.44
CA CYS A 216 -17.02 -3.38 -8.94
C CYS A 216 -16.24 -2.07 -8.84
N ALA A 217 -15.68 -1.79 -7.67
CA ALA A 217 -14.93 -0.56 -7.42
C ALA A 217 -13.65 -0.45 -8.27
N ILE A 218 -12.95 -1.56 -8.49
CA ILE A 218 -11.79 -1.63 -9.41
C ILE A 218 -12.24 -1.28 -10.83
N SER A 219 -13.32 -1.89 -11.32
CA SER A 219 -13.79 -1.66 -12.69
C SER A 219 -14.17 -0.20 -12.94
N GLU A 220 -14.84 0.45 -11.98
CA GLU A 220 -15.18 1.87 -12.07
C GLU A 220 -13.93 2.77 -12.02
N ALA A 221 -12.98 2.45 -11.12
CA ALA A 221 -11.74 3.20 -11.02
C ALA A 221 -10.89 3.09 -12.30
N VAL A 222 -10.80 1.91 -12.91
CA VAL A 222 -10.11 1.69 -14.18
C VAL A 222 -10.81 2.42 -15.33
N GLU A 223 -12.15 2.41 -15.39
CA GLU A 223 -12.91 3.18 -16.38
C GLU A 223 -12.52 4.66 -16.32
N VAL A 224 -12.53 5.26 -15.14
CA VAL A 224 -12.13 6.67 -14.98
C VAL A 224 -10.68 6.91 -15.40
N ALA A 225 -9.76 6.02 -15.02
CA ALA A 225 -8.36 6.13 -15.40
C ALA A 225 -8.12 6.10 -16.91
N THR A 226 -8.94 5.34 -17.64
CA THR A 226 -8.80 5.15 -19.09
C THR A 226 -9.59 6.13 -19.94
N THR A 227 -10.60 6.78 -19.35
CA THR A 227 -11.48 7.72 -20.05
C THR A 227 -11.24 9.19 -19.68
N HIS A 228 -10.54 9.44 -18.59
CA HIS A 228 -10.22 10.80 -18.12
C HIS A 228 -8.75 11.14 -18.37
N GLU A 229 -8.51 12.09 -19.27
CA GLU A 229 -7.16 12.55 -19.59
C GLU A 229 -6.46 13.10 -18.33
N GLY A 230 -5.17 12.76 -18.15
CA GLY A 230 -4.39 13.18 -17.00
C GLY A 230 -4.59 12.32 -15.74
N TYR A 231 -5.41 11.27 -15.79
CA TYR A 231 -5.58 10.34 -14.69
C TYR A 231 -4.93 8.97 -14.95
N ARG A 232 -4.52 8.29 -13.89
CA ARG A 232 -4.10 6.88 -13.92
C ARG A 232 -4.65 6.17 -12.68
N TYR A 233 -4.80 4.86 -12.84
CA TYR A 233 -5.21 3.99 -11.75
C TYR A 233 -4.02 3.60 -10.88
N VAL A 234 -4.22 3.58 -9.58
CA VAL A 234 -3.27 3.12 -8.57
C VAL A 234 -3.97 2.18 -7.59
N LEU A 235 -3.24 1.22 -7.01
CA LEU A 235 -3.85 0.22 -6.14
C LEU A 235 -2.98 -0.14 -4.93
N GLY A 236 -3.63 -0.64 -3.87
CA GLY A 236 -3.04 -0.84 -2.57
C GLY A 236 -2.41 -2.20 -2.31
N SER A 237 -2.51 -3.14 -3.26
CA SER A 237 -2.01 -4.52 -3.11
C SER A 237 -1.91 -5.22 -4.46
N VAL A 238 -1.63 -6.53 -4.47
CA VAL A 238 -1.67 -7.43 -5.64
C VAL A 238 -0.45 -7.35 -6.55
N LEU A 239 -0.02 -6.16 -6.97
CA LEU A 239 1.07 -5.99 -7.94
C LEU A 239 2.45 -6.02 -7.30
N ASN A 240 3.46 -6.41 -8.09
CA ASN A 240 4.86 -6.52 -7.64
C ASN A 240 5.43 -5.15 -7.26
N GLN A 241 5.06 -4.07 -7.96
CA GLN A 241 5.48 -2.71 -7.61
C GLN A 241 4.97 -2.29 -6.22
N VAL A 242 3.81 -2.78 -5.77
CA VAL A 242 3.32 -2.53 -4.41
C VAL A 242 4.16 -3.30 -3.39
N LEU A 243 4.47 -4.58 -3.66
CA LEU A 243 5.36 -5.38 -2.81
C LEU A 243 6.76 -4.76 -2.71
N LEU A 244 7.27 -4.24 -3.83
CA LEU A 244 8.54 -3.50 -3.88
C LEU A 244 8.53 -2.33 -2.88
N HIS A 245 7.52 -1.46 -2.92
CA HIS A 245 7.43 -0.32 -2.00
C HIS A 245 7.26 -0.77 -0.53
N GLN A 246 6.57 -1.88 -0.28
CA GLN A 246 6.39 -2.43 1.06
C GLN A 246 7.66 -3.12 1.61
N SER A 247 8.65 -3.41 0.79
CA SER A 247 9.92 -4.02 1.23
C SER A 247 10.66 -3.18 2.27
N ILE A 248 10.40 -1.88 2.36
CA ILE A 248 10.94 -0.98 3.40
C ILE A 248 10.66 -1.50 4.82
N ILE A 249 9.52 -2.17 5.03
CA ILE A 249 9.13 -2.79 6.31
C ILE A 249 10.14 -3.87 6.70
N GLY A 250 10.43 -4.77 5.76
CA GLY A 250 11.38 -5.87 5.96
C GLY A 250 12.82 -5.38 6.14
N LEU A 251 13.24 -4.40 5.35
CA LEU A 251 14.58 -3.81 5.43
C LEU A 251 14.83 -3.15 6.78
N GLU A 252 13.91 -2.32 7.27
CA GLU A 252 14.00 -1.73 8.61
C GLU A 252 13.95 -2.79 9.71
N THR A 253 13.09 -3.81 9.55
CA THR A 253 13.00 -4.92 10.51
C THR A 253 14.32 -5.64 10.62
N LYS A 254 14.95 -5.97 9.48
CA LYS A 254 16.26 -6.62 9.45
C LYS A 254 17.32 -5.77 10.17
N THR A 255 17.41 -4.48 9.84
CA THR A 255 18.36 -3.57 10.49
C THR A 255 18.14 -3.50 12.01
N ALA A 256 16.88 -3.43 12.46
CA ALA A 256 16.54 -3.39 13.87
C ALA A 256 16.91 -4.70 14.60
N LEU A 257 16.70 -5.84 13.98
CA LEU A 257 17.10 -7.15 14.53
C LEU A 257 18.62 -7.29 14.59
N ASP A 258 19.32 -6.93 13.51
CA ASP A 258 20.78 -6.99 13.43
C ASP A 258 21.45 -6.11 14.53
N LYS A 259 20.87 -4.95 14.84
CA LYS A 259 21.35 -4.02 15.87
C LYS A 259 21.43 -4.66 17.28
N TYR A 260 20.59 -5.64 17.53
CA TYR A 260 20.54 -6.38 18.80
C TYR A 260 20.98 -7.84 18.67
N GLY A 261 21.56 -8.24 17.53
CA GLY A 261 22.02 -9.60 17.29
C GLY A 261 20.90 -10.65 17.31
N ILE A 262 19.67 -10.24 16.98
CA ILE A 262 18.50 -11.11 17.03
C ILE A 262 18.34 -11.83 15.68
N LYS A 263 18.30 -13.16 15.74
CA LYS A 263 17.99 -14.02 14.58
C LYS A 263 16.58 -14.59 14.76
N PRO A 264 15.61 -14.25 13.91
CA PRO A 264 14.28 -14.84 14.01
C PRO A 264 14.28 -16.29 13.51
N ASP A 265 13.65 -17.19 14.25
CA ASP A 265 13.42 -18.58 13.84
C ASP A 265 12.14 -18.70 12.97
N ILE A 266 11.14 -17.86 13.25
CA ILE A 266 9.85 -17.86 12.58
C ILE A 266 9.49 -16.42 12.19
N ILE A 267 9.09 -16.23 10.93
CA ILE A 267 8.56 -14.97 10.42
C ILE A 267 7.12 -15.22 9.98
N ILE A 268 6.18 -14.41 10.50
CA ILE A 268 4.76 -14.47 10.17
C ILE A 268 4.39 -13.23 9.38
N GLY A 269 3.97 -13.40 8.13
CA GLY A 269 3.35 -12.37 7.32
C GLY A 269 1.83 -12.51 7.36
N TRP A 270 1.14 -11.39 7.37
CA TRP A 270 -0.30 -11.34 7.20
C TRP A 270 -0.62 -10.92 5.77
N ALA A 271 -1.42 -11.72 5.05
CA ALA A 271 -1.87 -11.46 3.69
C ALA A 271 -3.38 -11.20 3.64
#